data_d263d6c5eba27d26709b0731721276e6
#
_entry.id   d263d6c5eba27d26709b0731721276e6
#
_cell.length_a   1.000
_cell.length_b   1.000
_cell.length_c   1.000
_cell.angle_alpha   90.00
_cell.angle_beta   90.00
_cell.angle_gamma   90.00
#
_symmetry.space_group_name_H-M   'P 1'
#
loop_
_entity.id
_entity.type
_entity.pdbx_description
1 polymer ?
#
loop_
_entity_poly.entity_id
_entity_poly.type
_entity_poly.pdbx_seq_one_letter_code
_entity_poly.pdbx_strand_id
1 'polypeptide(L)'
;VGSEMCIRDRYFGLTALVMSCIWVGVLYMVYLLVGNRTWDTILVAASPLIIIHAFSNWDIPSIAFAVGALLAAARKRPVVAGVLIGLGASFKLWPVFILGAFLVLAVRNRRWSQFFLALLGASVAWIAVNAPVAMKYPDAWREFFRLNQERGAEWTTIYSVLSRNTGMSFSPEFLNTFSLVAFLALCAAIAGLGLRSARTPRMAELVYLIVAAF
;
A
#
# COMPACT_ATOMS: atom_id res chain seq x y z
N VAL A 1 4.20 -17.80 -33.95
CA VAL A 1 4.98 -18.11 -32.73
C VAL A 1 6.10 -17.09 -32.53
N GLY A 2 6.90 -16.72 -33.58
CA GLY A 2 8.00 -15.77 -33.42
C GLY A 2 7.59 -14.32 -33.14
N SER A 3 6.49 -13.83 -33.72
CA SER A 3 6.03 -12.46 -33.54
C SER A 3 5.44 -12.21 -32.14
N GLU A 4 4.76 -13.17 -31.56
CA GLU A 4 4.18 -13.06 -30.21
C GLU A 4 5.26 -13.07 -29.12
N MET A 5 6.31 -13.88 -29.29
CA MET A 5 7.48 -13.86 -28.40
C MET A 5 8.17 -12.49 -28.41
N CYS A 6 8.40 -11.91 -29.59
CA CYS A 6 9.01 -10.58 -29.72
C CYS A 6 8.17 -9.47 -29.06
N ILE A 7 6.82 -9.53 -29.14
CA ILE A 7 5.94 -8.56 -28.50
C ILE A 7 6.03 -8.69 -26.98
N ARG A 8 6.02 -9.90 -26.44
CA ARG A 8 6.15 -10.18 -25.01
C ARG A 8 7.47 -9.68 -24.44
N ASP A 9 8.57 -9.93 -25.14
CA ASP A 9 9.90 -9.50 -24.72
C ASP A 9 10.04 -7.98 -24.71
N ARG A 10 9.51 -7.30 -25.72
CA ARG A 10 9.49 -5.83 -25.78
C ARG A 10 8.60 -5.23 -24.69
N TYR A 11 7.43 -5.82 -24.44
CA TYR A 11 6.54 -5.39 -23.35
C TYR A 11 7.23 -5.54 -22.00
N PHE A 12 7.84 -6.71 -21.74
CA PHE A 12 8.57 -6.94 -20.50
C PHE A 12 9.75 -5.97 -20.34
N GLY A 13 10.56 -5.79 -21.37
CA GLY A 13 11.70 -4.88 -21.34
C GLY A 13 11.30 -3.42 -21.07
N LEU A 14 10.24 -2.94 -21.73
CA LEU A 14 9.71 -1.59 -21.48
C LEU A 14 9.16 -1.45 -20.06
N THR A 15 8.39 -2.42 -19.60
CA THR A 15 7.85 -2.43 -18.23
C THR A 15 8.97 -2.44 -17.20
N ALA A 16 9.99 -3.28 -17.38
CA ALA A 16 11.14 -3.35 -16.49
C ALA A 16 11.91 -2.02 -16.44
N LEU A 17 12.08 -1.35 -17.59
CA LEU A 17 12.72 -0.03 -17.66
C LEU A 17 11.92 1.02 -16.88
N VAL A 18 10.60 1.10 -17.09
CA VAL A 18 9.72 2.04 -16.40
C VAL A 18 9.73 1.78 -14.89
N MET A 19 9.63 0.51 -14.48
CA MET A 19 9.67 0.14 -13.05
C MET A 19 11.02 0.49 -12.42
N SER A 20 12.14 0.28 -13.14
CA SER A 20 13.47 0.66 -12.67
C SER A 20 13.60 2.17 -12.47
N CYS A 21 13.11 2.98 -13.42
CA CYS A 21 13.11 4.44 -13.30
C CYS A 21 12.28 4.91 -12.08
N ILE A 22 11.09 4.34 -11.89
CA ILE A 22 10.24 4.65 -10.72
C ILE A 22 10.96 4.24 -9.43
N TRP A 23 11.61 3.06 -9.42
CA TRP A 23 12.34 2.59 -8.25
C TRP A 23 13.51 3.51 -7.87
N VAL A 24 14.28 4.00 -8.82
CA VAL A 24 15.31 5.03 -8.57
C VAL A 24 14.69 6.27 -7.92
N GLY A 25 13.52 6.71 -8.39
CA GLY A 25 12.76 7.79 -7.76
C GLY A 25 12.35 7.47 -6.31
N VAL A 26 11.94 6.23 -6.03
CA VAL A 26 11.63 5.77 -4.67
C VAL A 26 12.86 5.84 -3.78
N LEU A 27 14.01 5.35 -4.25
CA LEU A 27 15.27 5.40 -3.49
C LEU A 27 15.69 6.83 -3.17
N TYR A 28 15.52 7.75 -4.13
CA TYR A 28 15.78 9.17 -3.91
C TYR A 28 14.84 9.77 -2.84
N MET A 29 13.53 9.43 -2.88
CA MET A 29 12.59 9.88 -1.85
C MET A 29 12.91 9.28 -0.47
N VAL A 30 13.33 8.01 -0.40
CA VAL A 30 13.80 7.37 0.83
C VAL A 30 15.04 8.10 1.36
N TYR A 31 16.01 8.39 0.50
CA TYR A 31 17.21 9.17 0.87
C TYR A 31 16.84 10.51 1.50
N LEU A 32 15.85 11.22 0.94
CA LEU A 32 15.36 12.49 1.50
C LEU A 32 14.64 12.32 2.85
N LEU A 33 14.04 11.16 3.10
CA LEU A 33 13.34 10.84 4.36
C LEU A 33 14.30 10.46 5.48
N VAL A 34 15.34 9.69 5.18
CA VAL A 34 16.28 9.16 6.20
C VAL A 34 17.34 10.17 6.62
N GLY A 35 17.56 11.22 5.82
CA GLY A 35 18.51 12.28 6.11
C GLY A 35 19.93 11.75 6.28
N ASN A 36 20.51 11.90 7.49
CA ASN A 36 21.90 11.48 7.75
C ASN A 36 22.11 9.96 7.81
N ARG A 37 21.02 9.16 7.77
CA ARG A 37 21.08 7.70 7.84
C ARG A 37 21.10 7.06 6.44
N THR A 38 22.06 7.46 5.60
CA THR A 38 22.14 7.03 4.18
C THR A 38 22.22 5.51 4.01
N TRP A 39 22.77 4.78 4.98
CA TRP A 39 22.80 3.31 4.99
C TRP A 39 21.42 2.67 4.92
N ASP A 40 20.38 3.30 5.49
CA ASP A 40 19.00 2.79 5.40
C ASP A 40 18.52 2.76 3.94
N THR A 41 18.94 3.71 3.09
CA THR A 41 18.65 3.71 1.66
C THR A 41 19.31 2.54 0.94
N ILE A 42 20.54 2.20 1.31
CA ILE A 42 21.28 1.08 0.72
C ILE A 42 20.59 -0.24 1.09
N LEU A 43 20.13 -0.41 2.33
CA LEU A 43 19.36 -1.59 2.75
C LEU A 43 18.07 -1.77 1.94
N VAL A 44 17.37 -0.68 1.66
CA VAL A 44 16.17 -0.71 0.81
C VAL A 44 16.53 -1.07 -0.64
N ALA A 45 17.60 -0.47 -1.19
CA ALA A 45 18.05 -0.71 -2.56
C ALA A 45 18.52 -2.16 -2.78
N ALA A 46 19.23 -2.72 -1.80
CA ALA A 46 19.79 -4.08 -1.84
C ALA A 46 18.83 -5.16 -1.31
N SER A 47 17.56 -4.82 -1.06
CA SER A 47 16.58 -5.78 -0.55
C SER A 47 16.38 -6.95 -1.52
N PRO A 48 16.62 -8.21 -1.11
CA PRO A 48 16.39 -9.38 -1.97
C PRO A 48 14.94 -9.48 -2.47
N LEU A 49 13.98 -9.04 -1.67
CA LEU A 49 12.56 -9.04 -2.04
C LEU A 49 12.30 -8.14 -3.26
N ILE A 50 12.95 -6.98 -3.32
CA ILE A 50 12.83 -6.09 -4.48
C ILE A 50 13.45 -6.72 -5.72
N ILE A 51 14.65 -7.31 -5.59
CA ILE A 51 15.34 -7.94 -6.73
C ILE A 51 14.47 -9.05 -7.35
N ILE A 52 13.79 -9.84 -6.52
CA ILE A 52 12.97 -10.97 -6.98
C ILE A 52 11.60 -10.51 -7.50
N HIS A 53 10.96 -9.52 -6.86
CA HIS A 53 9.56 -9.15 -7.11
C HIS A 53 9.37 -7.86 -7.90
N ALA A 54 10.42 -7.07 -8.13
CA ALA A 54 10.33 -5.75 -8.77
C ALA A 54 9.61 -5.76 -10.13
N PHE A 55 9.78 -6.84 -10.89
CA PHE A 55 9.28 -6.93 -12.26
C PHE A 55 8.15 -7.95 -12.44
N SER A 56 7.75 -8.64 -11.37
CA SER A 56 6.68 -9.63 -11.41
C SER A 56 5.30 -9.02 -11.20
N ASN A 57 5.23 -7.82 -10.62
CA ASN A 57 3.98 -7.19 -10.23
C ASN A 57 4.06 -5.64 -10.33
N TRP A 58 2.91 -4.98 -10.48
CA TRP A 58 2.78 -3.51 -10.53
C TRP A 58 2.80 -2.86 -9.15
N ASP A 59 3.63 -3.34 -8.22
CA ASP A 59 3.74 -2.84 -6.86
C ASP A 59 4.55 -1.55 -6.75
N ILE A 60 5.58 -1.42 -7.57
CA ILE A 60 6.52 -0.28 -7.52
C ILE A 60 5.83 1.09 -7.65
N PRO A 61 4.87 1.31 -8.57
CA PRO A 61 4.13 2.57 -8.61
C PRO A 61 3.36 2.86 -7.33
N SER A 62 2.70 1.86 -6.74
CA SER A 62 1.99 2.02 -5.47
C SER A 62 2.94 2.37 -4.32
N ILE A 63 4.12 1.74 -4.27
CA ILE A 63 5.18 2.05 -3.30
C ILE A 63 5.69 3.48 -3.50
N ALA A 64 5.90 3.91 -4.75
CA ALA A 64 6.36 5.26 -5.05
C ALA A 64 5.39 6.33 -4.53
N PHE A 65 4.09 6.15 -4.73
CA PHE A 65 3.07 7.03 -4.20
C PHE A 65 3.02 7.02 -2.68
N ALA A 66 3.14 5.85 -2.05
CA ALA A 66 3.16 5.73 -0.60
C ALA A 66 4.37 6.42 0.04
N VAL A 67 5.58 6.20 -0.50
CA VAL A 67 6.81 6.86 -0.02
C VAL A 67 6.74 8.36 -0.28
N GLY A 68 6.21 8.79 -1.43
CA GLY A 68 5.94 10.19 -1.72
C GLY A 68 4.96 10.83 -0.74
N ALA A 69 3.92 10.10 -0.34
CA ALA A 69 2.96 10.55 0.67
C ALA A 69 3.63 10.74 2.05
N LEU A 70 4.50 9.81 2.45
CA LEU A 70 5.30 9.95 3.68
C LEU A 70 6.23 11.16 3.63
N LEU A 71 6.88 11.39 2.48
CA LEU A 71 7.73 12.56 2.28
C LEU A 71 6.93 13.87 2.33
N ALA A 72 5.76 13.91 1.71
CA ALA A 72 4.86 15.06 1.76
C ALA A 72 4.35 15.32 3.19
N ALA A 73 4.01 14.26 3.93
CA ALA A 73 3.63 14.34 5.35
C ALA A 73 4.77 14.88 6.21
N ALA A 74 6.00 14.39 6.01
CA ALA A 74 7.20 14.89 6.71
C ALA A 74 7.44 16.38 6.43
N ARG A 75 7.11 16.85 5.23
CA ARG A 75 7.17 18.26 4.81
C ARG A 75 5.94 19.08 5.21
N LYS A 76 5.04 18.54 6.06
CA LYS A 76 3.81 19.19 6.54
C LYS A 76 2.86 19.62 5.39
N ARG A 77 2.77 18.83 4.32
CA ARG A 77 1.89 19.04 3.16
C ARG A 77 0.79 17.98 3.12
N PRO A 78 -0.23 18.05 3.99
CA PRO A 78 -1.22 16.99 4.14
C PRO A 78 -2.07 16.77 2.88
N VAL A 79 -2.42 17.82 2.14
CA VAL A 79 -3.19 17.68 0.88
C VAL A 79 -2.40 16.89 -0.15
N VAL A 80 -1.10 17.22 -0.34
CA VAL A 80 -0.23 16.51 -1.28
C VAL A 80 -0.05 15.04 -0.84
N ALA A 81 0.13 14.81 0.47
CA ALA A 81 0.19 13.45 1.00
C ALA A 81 -1.10 12.68 0.68
N GLY A 82 -2.26 13.31 0.89
CA GLY A 82 -3.56 12.73 0.55
C GLY A 82 -3.69 12.39 -0.93
N VAL A 83 -3.39 13.33 -1.83
CA VAL A 83 -3.44 13.08 -3.28
C VAL A 83 -2.56 11.88 -3.66
N LEU A 84 -1.34 11.79 -3.12
CA LEU A 84 -0.45 10.66 -3.39
C LEU A 84 -1.00 9.35 -2.81
N ILE A 85 -1.64 9.38 -1.63
CA ILE A 85 -2.34 8.21 -1.08
C ILE A 85 -3.46 7.75 -2.03
N GLY A 86 -4.30 8.66 -2.50
CA GLY A 86 -5.41 8.35 -3.41
C GLY A 86 -4.95 7.78 -4.75
N LEU A 87 -3.89 8.35 -5.35
CA LEU A 87 -3.27 7.82 -6.55
C LEU A 87 -2.68 6.43 -6.31
N GLY A 88 -1.93 6.24 -5.22
CA GLY A 88 -1.38 4.94 -4.83
C GLY A 88 -2.47 3.88 -4.62
N ALA A 89 -3.58 4.27 -3.98
CA ALA A 89 -4.73 3.41 -3.74
C ALA A 89 -5.46 2.99 -5.04
N SER A 90 -5.34 3.78 -6.10
CA SER A 90 -5.86 3.43 -7.43
C SER A 90 -5.02 2.34 -8.12
N PHE A 91 -3.77 2.16 -7.75
CA PHE A 91 -2.94 1.02 -8.17
C PHE A 91 -3.15 -0.20 -7.30
N LYS A 92 -3.07 -0.02 -5.98
CA LYS A 92 -3.34 -1.05 -4.95
C LYS A 92 -3.91 -0.39 -3.70
N LEU A 93 -4.84 -1.05 -3.03
CA LEU A 93 -5.61 -0.45 -1.94
C LEU A 93 -4.78 -0.11 -0.69
N TRP A 94 -3.69 -0.82 -0.43
CA TRP A 94 -2.91 -0.73 0.82
C TRP A 94 -2.40 0.69 1.18
N PRO A 95 -2.07 1.64 0.26
CA PRO A 95 -1.68 2.99 0.65
C PRO A 95 -2.73 3.76 1.46
N VAL A 96 -4.01 3.37 1.36
CA VAL A 96 -5.08 3.93 2.20
C VAL A 96 -4.78 3.78 3.69
N PHE A 97 -4.06 2.74 4.09
CA PHE A 97 -3.68 2.49 5.48
C PHE A 97 -2.81 3.60 6.08
N ILE A 98 -2.14 4.40 5.26
CA ILE A 98 -1.40 5.59 5.70
C ILE A 98 -2.34 6.61 6.37
N LEU A 99 -3.61 6.69 5.95
CA LEU A 99 -4.62 7.53 6.62
C LEU A 99 -4.86 7.10 8.07
N GLY A 100 -4.70 5.81 8.40
CA GLY A 100 -4.75 5.32 9.78
C GLY A 100 -3.68 5.96 10.67
N ALA A 101 -2.45 6.11 10.15
CA ALA A 101 -1.39 6.82 10.87
C ALA A 101 -1.69 8.32 11.04
N PHE A 102 -2.27 8.97 10.02
CA PHE A 102 -2.76 10.35 10.13
C PHE A 102 -3.83 10.48 11.20
N LEU A 103 -4.78 9.53 11.27
CA LEU A 103 -5.83 9.51 12.28
C LEU A 103 -5.27 9.40 13.71
N VAL A 104 -4.37 8.44 13.95
CA VAL A 104 -3.74 8.25 15.27
C VAL A 104 -3.01 9.53 15.70
N LEU A 105 -2.26 10.16 14.79
CA LEU A 105 -1.54 11.41 15.08
C LEU A 105 -2.51 12.59 15.26
N ALA A 106 -3.62 12.63 14.52
CA ALA A 106 -4.65 13.66 14.68
C ALA A 106 -5.31 13.60 16.05
N VAL A 107 -5.69 12.40 16.50
CA VAL A 107 -6.25 12.17 17.86
C VAL A 107 -5.24 12.59 18.92
N ARG A 108 -3.99 12.10 18.82
CA ARG A 108 -2.96 12.33 19.81
C ARG A 108 -2.55 13.80 19.93
N ASN A 109 -2.33 14.46 18.80
CA ASN A 109 -1.82 15.83 18.75
C ASN A 109 -2.92 16.89 18.60
N ARG A 110 -4.20 16.47 18.57
CA ARG A 110 -5.37 17.32 18.29
C ARG A 110 -5.27 18.10 16.98
N ARG A 111 -4.60 17.55 15.97
CA ARG A 111 -4.38 18.17 14.65
C ARG A 111 -5.30 17.59 13.60
N TRP A 112 -6.59 17.64 13.84
CA TRP A 112 -7.64 17.08 12.97
C TRP A 112 -7.61 17.65 11.55
N SER A 113 -7.23 18.93 11.39
CA SER A 113 -7.13 19.54 10.05
C SER A 113 -6.18 18.80 9.11
N GLN A 114 -5.05 18.28 9.62
CA GLN A 114 -4.11 17.52 8.80
C GLN A 114 -4.70 16.20 8.31
N PHE A 115 -5.46 15.52 9.16
CA PHE A 115 -6.16 14.29 8.78
C PHE A 115 -7.24 14.56 7.73
N PHE A 116 -8.12 15.55 7.97
CA PHE A 116 -9.21 15.84 7.03
C PHE A 116 -8.69 16.36 5.68
N LEU A 117 -7.62 17.16 5.65
CA LEU A 117 -6.99 17.60 4.41
C LEU A 117 -6.34 16.43 3.64
N ALA A 118 -5.70 15.49 4.35
CA ALA A 118 -5.16 14.28 3.71
C ALA A 118 -6.28 13.38 3.20
N LEU A 119 -7.33 13.18 3.99
CA LEU A 119 -8.51 12.41 3.59
C LEU A 119 -9.19 13.01 2.36
N LEU A 120 -9.41 14.33 2.35
CA LEU A 120 -9.99 15.03 1.20
C LEU A 120 -9.13 14.84 -0.05
N GLY A 121 -7.82 15.08 0.05
CA GLY A 121 -6.89 14.87 -1.06
C GLY A 121 -6.92 13.44 -1.60
N ALA A 122 -6.94 12.45 -0.70
CA ALA A 122 -7.00 11.03 -1.06
C ALA A 122 -8.33 10.70 -1.77
N SER A 123 -9.45 11.15 -1.22
CA SER A 123 -10.77 10.90 -1.79
C SER A 123 -10.91 11.54 -3.18
N VAL A 124 -10.52 12.81 -3.34
CA VAL A 124 -10.59 13.50 -4.63
C VAL A 124 -9.72 12.80 -5.68
N ALA A 125 -8.48 12.47 -5.34
CA ALA A 125 -7.58 11.81 -6.28
C ALA A 125 -8.08 10.39 -6.67
N TRP A 126 -8.56 9.60 -5.70
CA TRP A 126 -9.10 8.28 -5.95
C TRP A 126 -10.37 8.33 -6.81
N ILE A 127 -11.29 9.25 -6.50
CA ILE A 127 -12.52 9.46 -7.29
C ILE A 127 -12.18 9.91 -8.71
N ALA A 128 -11.25 10.85 -8.88
CA ALA A 128 -10.85 11.32 -10.20
C ALA A 128 -10.32 10.22 -11.12
N VAL A 129 -9.63 9.21 -10.57
CA VAL A 129 -9.12 8.05 -11.32
C VAL A 129 -10.22 7.02 -11.55
N ASN A 130 -11.04 6.70 -10.54
CA ASN A 130 -11.98 5.59 -10.58
C ASN A 130 -13.34 5.95 -11.17
N ALA A 131 -13.84 7.18 -10.98
CA ALA A 131 -15.15 7.57 -11.44
C ALA A 131 -15.34 7.45 -12.97
N PRO A 132 -14.38 7.87 -13.82
CA PRO A 132 -14.52 7.70 -15.27
C PRO A 132 -14.66 6.23 -15.70
N VAL A 133 -13.91 5.33 -15.04
CA VAL A 133 -13.97 3.89 -15.30
C VAL A 133 -15.28 3.32 -14.80
N ALA A 134 -15.70 3.65 -13.58
CA ALA A 134 -16.94 3.19 -12.99
C ALA A 134 -18.19 3.65 -13.78
N MET A 135 -18.16 4.87 -14.33
CA MET A 135 -19.25 5.40 -15.15
C MET A 135 -19.31 4.77 -16.55
N LYS A 136 -18.13 4.56 -17.18
CA LYS A 136 -18.07 4.06 -18.56
C LYS A 136 -18.17 2.53 -18.62
N TYR A 137 -17.62 1.82 -17.64
CA TYR A 137 -17.54 0.36 -17.59
C TYR A 137 -17.92 -0.16 -16.19
N PRO A 138 -19.18 0.02 -15.74
CA PRO A 138 -19.60 -0.31 -14.39
C PRO A 138 -19.41 -1.78 -14.03
N ASP A 139 -19.66 -2.68 -14.96
CA ASP A 139 -19.55 -4.12 -14.72
C ASP A 139 -18.07 -4.55 -14.57
N ALA A 140 -17.19 -4.04 -15.43
CA ALA A 140 -15.75 -4.29 -15.32
C ALA A 140 -15.17 -3.73 -14.01
N TRP A 141 -15.67 -2.56 -13.55
CA TRP A 141 -15.25 -1.98 -12.29
C TRP A 141 -15.73 -2.79 -11.08
N ARG A 142 -16.97 -3.32 -11.11
CA ARG A 142 -17.51 -4.19 -10.06
C ARG A 142 -16.83 -5.55 -10.03
N GLU A 143 -16.38 -6.06 -11.18
CA GLU A 143 -15.71 -7.36 -11.30
C GLU A 143 -14.46 -7.44 -10.41
N PHE A 144 -13.72 -6.35 -10.27
CA PHE A 144 -12.58 -6.26 -9.34
C PHE A 144 -12.99 -6.62 -7.90
N PHE A 145 -14.10 -6.07 -7.41
CA PHE A 145 -14.58 -6.33 -6.04
C PHE A 145 -15.12 -7.75 -5.91
N ARG A 146 -15.86 -8.23 -6.93
CA ARG A 146 -16.38 -9.61 -6.96
C ARG A 146 -15.25 -10.63 -6.88
N LEU A 147 -14.23 -10.50 -7.72
CA LEU A 147 -13.06 -11.39 -7.72
C LEU A 147 -12.33 -11.39 -6.38
N ASN A 148 -12.20 -10.24 -5.72
CA ASN A 148 -11.56 -10.18 -4.41
C ASN A 148 -12.42 -10.83 -3.30
N GLN A 149 -13.75 -10.76 -3.40
CA GLN A 149 -14.65 -11.41 -2.43
C GLN A 149 -14.67 -12.93 -2.58
N GLU A 150 -14.58 -13.45 -3.81
CA GLU A 150 -14.60 -14.89 -4.12
C GLU A 150 -13.21 -15.54 -3.96
N ARG A 151 -12.17 -14.76 -3.70
CA ARG A 151 -10.80 -15.25 -3.60
C ARG A 151 -10.64 -16.15 -2.38
N GLY A 152 -10.28 -17.42 -2.61
CA GLY A 152 -9.95 -18.36 -1.56
C GLY A 152 -8.52 -18.19 -1.00
N ALA A 153 -8.11 -19.13 -0.15
CA ALA A 153 -6.76 -19.15 0.42
C ALA A 153 -5.71 -19.30 -0.68
N GLU A 154 -4.83 -18.32 -0.81
CA GLU A 154 -3.69 -18.41 -1.72
C GLU A 154 -2.58 -19.33 -1.16
N TRP A 155 -1.76 -19.87 -2.06
CA TRP A 155 -0.72 -20.85 -1.76
C TRP A 155 0.27 -20.43 -0.67
N THR A 156 0.53 -19.15 -0.54
CA THR A 156 1.50 -18.56 0.39
C THR A 156 0.88 -18.16 1.73
N THR A 157 -0.43 -18.34 1.92
CA THR A 157 -1.10 -17.96 3.16
C THR A 157 -1.01 -19.05 4.21
N ILE A 158 -1.04 -18.65 5.49
CA ILE A 158 -1.10 -19.58 6.63
C ILE A 158 -2.31 -20.51 6.54
N TYR A 159 -3.42 -20.04 5.99
CA TYR A 159 -4.63 -20.83 5.78
C TYR A 159 -4.42 -21.98 4.81
N SER A 160 -3.66 -21.75 3.73
CA SER A 160 -3.29 -22.77 2.76
C SER A 160 -2.39 -23.84 3.38
N VAL A 161 -1.42 -23.43 4.20
CA VAL A 161 -0.55 -24.35 4.94
C VAL A 161 -1.36 -25.18 5.93
N LEU A 162 -2.27 -24.53 6.68
CA LEU A 162 -3.12 -25.21 7.65
C LEU A 162 -4.07 -26.20 6.94
N SER A 163 -4.72 -25.78 5.87
CA SER A 163 -5.61 -26.64 5.07
C SER A 163 -4.90 -27.91 4.57
N ARG A 164 -3.67 -27.79 4.07
CA ARG A 164 -2.89 -28.92 3.58
C ARG A 164 -2.49 -29.89 4.69
N ASN A 165 -2.16 -29.39 5.88
CA ASN A 165 -1.67 -30.22 6.98
C ASN A 165 -2.79 -30.84 7.80
N THR A 166 -3.97 -30.20 7.88
CA THR A 166 -5.09 -30.66 8.73
C THR A 166 -6.28 -31.18 7.94
N GLY A 167 -6.33 -30.96 6.60
CA GLY A 167 -7.48 -31.28 5.76
C GLY A 167 -8.67 -30.32 5.96
N MET A 168 -8.52 -29.25 6.75
CA MET A 168 -9.58 -28.26 6.98
C MET A 168 -9.79 -27.41 5.71
N SER A 169 -11.04 -27.20 5.32
CA SER A 169 -11.41 -26.28 4.24
C SER A 169 -11.92 -24.97 4.83
N PHE A 170 -11.43 -23.85 4.33
CA PHE A 170 -11.87 -22.52 4.72
C PHE A 170 -12.68 -21.90 3.60
N SER A 171 -13.91 -21.44 3.89
CA SER A 171 -14.71 -20.71 2.91
C SER A 171 -14.11 -19.31 2.67
N PRO A 172 -14.24 -18.73 1.45
CA PRO A 172 -13.81 -17.35 1.17
C PRO A 172 -14.41 -16.33 2.12
N GLU A 173 -15.68 -16.48 2.50
CA GLU A 173 -16.37 -15.60 3.44
C GLU A 173 -15.73 -15.62 4.83
N PHE A 174 -15.39 -16.81 5.33
CA PHE A 174 -14.68 -16.94 6.61
C PHE A 174 -13.32 -16.26 6.54
N LEU A 175 -12.53 -16.51 5.47
CA LEU A 175 -11.20 -15.94 5.30
C LEU A 175 -11.26 -14.42 5.26
N ASN A 176 -12.16 -13.84 4.47
CA ASN A 176 -12.32 -12.40 4.35
C ASN A 176 -12.75 -11.76 5.67
N THR A 177 -13.73 -12.35 6.34
CA THR A 177 -14.25 -11.82 7.61
C THR A 177 -13.20 -11.92 8.71
N PHE A 178 -12.57 -13.08 8.87
CA PHE A 178 -11.57 -13.29 9.90
C PHE A 178 -10.35 -12.39 9.69
N SER A 179 -9.83 -12.31 8.46
CA SER A 179 -8.68 -11.44 8.14
C SER A 179 -9.00 -9.97 8.36
N LEU A 180 -10.20 -9.52 8.00
CA LEU A 180 -10.64 -8.14 8.25
C LEU A 180 -10.73 -7.85 9.75
N VAL A 181 -11.37 -8.73 10.53
CA VAL A 181 -11.51 -8.56 11.99
C VAL A 181 -10.14 -8.56 12.67
N ALA A 182 -9.27 -9.50 12.30
CA ALA A 182 -7.90 -9.58 12.82
C ALA A 182 -7.10 -8.31 12.50
N PHE A 183 -7.16 -7.84 11.25
CA PHE A 183 -6.51 -6.60 10.83
C PHE A 183 -7.03 -5.38 11.61
N LEU A 184 -8.35 -5.24 11.75
CA LEU A 184 -8.93 -4.12 12.51
C LEU A 184 -8.57 -4.17 14.00
N ALA A 185 -8.53 -5.37 14.61
CA ALA A 185 -8.09 -5.56 15.98
C ALA A 185 -6.61 -5.15 16.17
N LEU A 186 -5.72 -5.55 15.24
CA LEU A 186 -4.33 -5.14 15.26
C LEU A 186 -4.18 -3.63 15.04
N CYS A 187 -4.92 -3.03 14.12
CA CYS A 187 -4.94 -1.58 13.94
C CYS A 187 -5.39 -0.84 15.21
N ALA A 188 -6.41 -1.36 15.90
CA ALA A 188 -6.89 -0.80 17.17
C ALA A 188 -5.82 -0.91 18.27
N ALA A 189 -5.13 -2.04 18.36
CA ALA A 189 -4.01 -2.23 19.29
C ALA A 189 -2.84 -1.26 18.98
N ILE A 190 -2.44 -1.12 17.72
CA ILE A 190 -1.41 -0.18 17.27
C ILE A 190 -1.82 1.26 17.62
N ALA A 191 -3.07 1.63 17.37
CA ALA A 191 -3.59 2.93 17.72
C ALA A 191 -3.56 3.15 19.25
N GLY A 192 -4.01 2.18 20.04
CA GLY A 192 -3.97 2.23 21.50
C GLY A 192 -2.54 2.39 22.03
N LEU A 193 -1.58 1.63 21.51
CA LEU A 193 -0.16 1.78 21.85
C LEU A 193 0.38 3.15 21.43
N GLY A 194 0.05 3.60 20.21
CA GLY A 194 0.44 4.91 19.71
C GLY A 194 -0.10 6.06 20.55
N LEU A 195 -1.33 5.94 21.08
CA LEU A 195 -1.95 6.95 21.91
C LEU A 195 -1.40 6.96 23.35
N ARG A 196 -1.00 5.80 23.89
CA ARG A 196 -0.52 5.63 25.26
C ARG A 196 1.00 5.76 25.42
N SER A 197 1.75 5.62 24.33
CA SER A 197 3.24 5.66 24.40
C SER A 197 3.75 6.99 24.95
N ALA A 198 4.81 6.96 25.77
CA ALA A 198 5.41 8.17 26.35
C ALA A 198 5.91 9.14 25.27
N ARG A 199 6.53 8.60 24.19
CA ARG A 199 6.98 9.36 23.03
C ARG A 199 5.91 9.36 21.93
N THR A 200 5.69 10.51 21.30
CA THR A 200 4.84 10.58 20.10
C THR A 200 5.44 9.73 18.99
N PRO A 201 4.74 8.71 18.48
CA PRO A 201 5.27 7.87 17.41
C PRO A 201 5.46 8.68 16.12
N ARG A 202 6.45 8.31 15.33
CA ARG A 202 6.63 8.90 14.00
C ARG A 202 5.61 8.33 13.02
N MET A 203 5.24 9.12 12.01
CA MET A 203 4.34 8.68 10.95
C MET A 203 4.81 7.36 10.31
N ALA A 204 6.10 7.24 9.98
CA ALA A 204 6.65 6.04 9.36
C ALA A 204 6.59 4.80 10.27
N GLU A 205 6.76 4.96 11.59
CA GLU A 205 6.62 3.87 12.57
C GLU A 205 5.18 3.32 12.57
N LEU A 206 4.20 4.20 12.60
CA LEU A 206 2.78 3.81 12.56
C LEU A 206 2.42 3.14 11.23
N VAL A 207 2.85 3.72 10.11
CA VAL A 207 2.59 3.15 8.78
C VAL A 207 3.22 1.76 8.66
N TYR A 208 4.47 1.59 9.11
CA TYR A 208 5.13 0.29 9.11
C TYR A 208 4.33 -0.75 9.89
N LEU A 209 3.90 -0.43 11.13
CA LEU A 209 3.13 -1.36 11.95
C LEU A 209 1.78 -1.71 11.33
N ILE A 210 1.05 -0.72 10.78
CA ILE A 210 -0.26 -0.93 10.16
C ILE A 210 -0.12 -1.79 8.88
N VAL A 211 0.89 -1.52 8.05
CA VAL A 211 1.14 -2.30 6.83
C VAL A 211 1.64 -3.71 7.17
N ALA A 212 2.45 -3.87 8.23
CA ALA A 212 2.89 -5.19 8.70
C ALA A 212 1.76 -6.03 9.33
N ALA A 213 0.67 -5.38 9.78
CA ALA A 213 -0.51 -6.05 10.31
C ALA A 213 -1.47 -6.54 9.21
N PHE A 214 -1.35 -5.99 7.99
CA PHE A 214 -2.11 -6.37 6.80
C PHE A 214 -1.52 -7.60 6.11
#